data_996b1074c970bb3f38c76b12d12d3bf5
#
_entry.id   996b1074c970bb3f38c76b12d12d3bf5
#
_cell.length_a   1.000
_cell.length_b   1.000
_cell.length_c   1.000
_cell.angle_alpha   90.00
_cell.angle_beta   90.00
_cell.angle_gamma   90.00
#
_symmetry.space_group_name_H-M   'P 1'
#
loop_
_entity.id
_entity.type
_entity.pdbx_description
1 polymer ?
#
loop_
_entity_poly.entity_id
_entity_poly.type
_entity_poly.pdbx_seq_one_letter_code
_entity_poly.pdbx_strand_id
1 'polypeptide(L)'
;MSKPVVSTPLCSILHELRTAENSGSYFQPKLRSLKAANPKLKLLDVGSGWGHMGCSLAQALGPAGRVVGVDISPESISHAREVAGRCGLEDRVDFVQGDAYKLPFADNEFDVAHAHQVLAHLERPWDVIAEMVRVTKPGGFVAIREGDLESEIVYPAEPGLLKFHKLIATAMTARGKGGGGADTGRKLLPWALKAGAKRDQITVSYGTWWFDTPEHKDKWAKAMTGQVRDGMVGEIAKKTGLATEEDLEEMATAWEEWAAREDSSLAMMHGEILVEK
;
A
#
# COMPACT_ATOMS: atom_id res chain seq x y z
N MET A 1 -17.96 -13.87 -5.50
CA MET A 1 -17.47 -12.56 -5.05
C MET A 1 -16.58 -12.82 -3.85
N SER A 2 -15.27 -12.52 -3.94
CA SER A 2 -14.37 -12.58 -2.79
C SER A 2 -14.78 -11.47 -1.79
N LYS A 3 -14.79 -11.80 -0.49
CA LYS A 3 -15.05 -10.79 0.55
C LYS A 3 -14.04 -9.65 0.41
N PRO A 4 -14.46 -8.38 0.57
CA PRO A 4 -13.54 -7.25 0.59
C PRO A 4 -12.47 -7.46 1.65
N VAL A 5 -11.27 -6.93 1.38
CA VAL A 5 -10.16 -6.92 2.34
C VAL A 5 -10.53 -5.95 3.44
N VAL A 6 -11.00 -6.46 4.56
CA VAL A 6 -11.15 -5.64 5.77
C VAL A 6 -9.76 -5.48 6.37
N SER A 7 -9.29 -4.25 6.50
CA SER A 7 -8.07 -3.93 7.22
C SER A 7 -8.28 -4.31 8.68
N THR A 8 -7.52 -5.28 9.19
CA THR A 8 -7.57 -5.64 10.63
C THR A 8 -6.79 -4.61 11.45
N PRO A 9 -7.05 -4.50 12.78
CA PRO A 9 -6.24 -3.64 13.66
C PRO A 9 -4.73 -3.85 13.55
N LEU A 10 -4.29 -5.06 13.22
CA LEU A 10 -2.89 -5.42 13.01
C LEU A 10 -2.29 -4.82 11.73
N CYS A 11 -3.10 -4.65 10.67
CA CYS A 11 -2.67 -3.94 9.47
C CYS A 11 -2.49 -2.43 9.74
N SER A 12 -3.17 -1.86 10.75
CA SER A 12 -3.08 -0.43 11.09
C SER A 12 -1.68 -0.02 11.50
N ILE A 13 -0.97 -0.89 12.23
CA ILE A 13 0.41 -0.61 12.69
C ILE A 13 1.32 -0.29 11.51
N LEU A 14 1.20 -1.03 10.41
CA LEU A 14 1.96 -0.76 9.18
C LEU A 14 1.45 0.47 8.44
N HIS A 15 0.16 0.79 8.53
CA HIS A 15 -0.41 1.99 7.89
C HIS A 15 0.11 3.27 8.53
N GLU A 16 0.33 3.28 9.86
CA GLU A 16 0.92 4.42 10.57
C GLU A 16 2.36 4.74 10.13
N LEU A 17 3.10 3.72 9.68
CA LEU A 17 4.46 3.90 9.19
C LEU A 17 4.52 4.55 7.80
N ARG A 18 3.40 4.62 7.07
CA ARG A 18 3.34 5.12 5.69
C ARG A 18 3.01 6.60 5.68
N THR A 19 3.93 7.40 5.18
CA THR A 19 3.76 8.84 5.04
C THR A 19 4.06 9.29 3.62
N ALA A 20 3.59 10.48 3.26
CA ALA A 20 3.94 11.12 2.00
C ALA A 20 5.46 11.35 1.87
N GLU A 21 6.19 11.43 2.99
CA GLU A 21 7.63 11.64 3.00
C GLU A 21 8.39 10.33 2.70
N ASN A 22 8.11 9.25 3.43
CA ASN A 22 8.86 8.00 3.27
C ASN A 22 8.34 7.10 2.14
N SER A 23 7.05 7.16 1.84
CA SER A 23 6.41 6.31 0.83
C SER A 23 6.02 7.06 -0.45
N GLY A 24 6.04 8.40 -0.42
CA GLY A 24 5.72 9.27 -1.55
C GLY A 24 6.92 10.04 -2.12
N SER A 25 8.14 9.80 -1.64
CA SER A 25 9.34 10.56 -2.03
C SER A 25 9.57 10.60 -3.54
N TYR A 26 9.26 9.52 -4.26
CA TYR A 26 9.45 9.38 -5.71
C TYR A 26 8.61 10.36 -6.55
N PHE A 27 7.44 10.78 -6.08
CA PHE A 27 6.60 11.74 -6.79
C PHE A 27 6.64 13.16 -6.22
N GLN A 28 7.27 13.38 -5.06
CA GLN A 28 7.35 14.69 -4.41
C GLN A 28 7.90 15.81 -5.32
N PRO A 29 8.95 15.60 -6.15
CA PRO A 29 9.42 16.65 -7.05
C PRO A 29 8.33 17.13 -8.01
N LYS A 30 7.59 16.18 -8.60
CA LYS A 30 6.50 16.49 -9.53
C LYS A 30 5.31 17.13 -8.83
N LEU A 31 4.96 16.64 -7.63
CA LEU A 31 3.92 17.22 -6.80
C LEU A 31 4.24 18.69 -6.44
N ARG A 32 5.49 18.99 -6.07
CA ARG A 32 5.92 20.36 -5.80
C ARG A 32 5.78 21.28 -7.01
N SER A 33 6.11 20.79 -8.21
CA SER A 33 5.95 21.54 -9.46
C SER A 33 4.49 21.85 -9.75
N LEU A 34 3.60 20.87 -9.63
CA LEU A 34 2.16 21.08 -9.79
C LEU A 34 1.61 22.05 -8.73
N LYS A 35 2.04 21.90 -7.47
CA LYS A 35 1.60 22.76 -6.37
C LYS A 35 2.03 24.22 -6.57
N ALA A 36 3.22 24.46 -7.13
CA ALA A 36 3.69 25.81 -7.47
C ALA A 36 2.83 26.47 -8.55
N ALA A 37 2.34 25.68 -9.52
CA ALA A 37 1.43 26.15 -10.56
C ALA A 37 -0.03 26.29 -10.09
N ASN A 38 -0.48 25.40 -9.21
CA ASN A 38 -1.83 25.39 -8.66
C ASN A 38 -1.82 24.96 -7.18
N PRO A 39 -1.89 25.90 -6.22
CA PRO A 39 -1.90 25.55 -4.80
C PRO A 39 -3.18 24.82 -4.34
N LYS A 40 -4.26 24.85 -5.15
CA LYS A 40 -5.55 24.20 -4.87
C LYS A 40 -5.64 22.80 -5.51
N LEU A 41 -4.56 22.04 -5.47
CA LEU A 41 -4.53 20.67 -6.01
C LEU A 41 -5.58 19.78 -5.34
N LYS A 42 -6.22 18.94 -6.15
CA LYS A 42 -7.12 17.86 -5.71
C LYS A 42 -6.44 16.52 -5.99
N LEU A 43 -6.16 15.76 -4.93
CA LEU A 43 -5.51 14.46 -5.00
C LEU A 43 -6.48 13.36 -4.60
N LEU A 44 -6.50 12.26 -5.35
CA LEU A 44 -7.22 11.04 -5.03
C LEU A 44 -6.26 10.00 -4.44
N ASP A 45 -6.62 9.39 -3.31
CA ASP A 45 -5.91 8.26 -2.69
C ASP A 45 -6.77 7.00 -2.82
N VAL A 46 -6.41 6.13 -3.75
CA VAL A 46 -7.16 4.90 -4.09
C VAL A 46 -6.73 3.77 -3.17
N GLY A 47 -7.70 3.08 -2.54
CA GLY A 47 -7.44 2.09 -1.51
C GLY A 47 -6.89 2.75 -0.24
N SER A 48 -7.51 3.84 0.18
CA SER A 48 -7.03 4.70 1.27
C SER A 48 -6.95 4.00 2.64
N GLY A 49 -7.58 2.83 2.79
CA GLY A 49 -7.59 2.08 4.03
C GLY A 49 -8.01 2.95 5.22
N TRP A 50 -7.21 2.97 6.26
CA TRP A 50 -7.46 3.73 7.50
C TRP A 50 -7.09 5.22 7.42
N GLY A 51 -6.74 5.74 6.24
CA GLY A 51 -6.62 7.17 5.98
C GLY A 51 -5.29 7.82 6.37
N HIS A 52 -4.34 7.10 6.95
CA HIS A 52 -3.05 7.67 7.37
C HIS A 52 -2.27 8.29 6.21
N MET A 53 -2.21 7.59 5.06
CA MET A 53 -1.56 8.11 3.86
C MET A 53 -2.31 9.34 3.33
N GLY A 54 -3.64 9.30 3.22
CA GLY A 54 -4.46 10.43 2.78
C GLY A 54 -4.25 11.68 3.66
N CYS A 55 -4.21 11.52 4.99
CA CYS A 55 -3.90 12.61 5.92
C CYS A 55 -2.47 13.16 5.72
N SER A 56 -1.48 12.29 5.54
CA SER A 56 -0.10 12.72 5.28
C SER A 56 0.03 13.45 3.93
N LEU A 57 -0.66 12.99 2.90
CA LEU A 57 -0.74 13.66 1.61
C LEU A 57 -1.38 15.05 1.72
N ALA A 58 -2.44 15.20 2.52
CA ALA A 58 -3.06 16.50 2.77
C ALA A 58 -2.11 17.49 3.47
N GLN A 59 -1.31 16.99 4.41
CA GLN A 59 -0.25 17.82 5.03
C GLN A 59 0.78 18.27 3.99
N ALA A 60 1.27 17.37 3.13
CA ALA A 60 2.22 17.67 2.07
C ALA A 60 1.66 18.66 1.03
N LEU A 61 0.37 18.59 0.70
CA LEU A 61 -0.30 19.54 -0.18
C LEU A 61 -0.39 20.94 0.43
N GLY A 62 -0.40 21.08 1.76
CA GLY A 62 -0.57 22.36 2.45
C GLY A 62 -2.05 22.80 2.51
N PRO A 63 -2.34 23.99 3.08
CA PRO A 63 -3.69 24.36 3.52
C PRO A 63 -4.74 24.52 2.40
N ALA A 64 -4.31 24.80 1.17
CA ALA A 64 -5.21 24.99 0.04
C ALA A 64 -5.53 23.69 -0.71
N GLY A 65 -4.69 22.65 -0.57
CA GLY A 65 -4.89 21.37 -1.22
C GLY A 65 -5.99 20.53 -0.55
N ARG A 66 -6.57 19.61 -1.32
CA ARG A 66 -7.63 18.69 -0.88
C ARG A 66 -7.27 17.27 -1.26
N VAL A 67 -7.58 16.31 -0.40
CA VAL A 67 -7.44 14.88 -0.66
C VAL A 67 -8.80 14.21 -0.58
N VAL A 68 -9.07 13.29 -1.48
CA VAL A 68 -10.21 12.37 -1.39
C VAL A 68 -9.64 10.96 -1.31
N GLY A 69 -9.94 10.24 -0.24
CA GLY A 69 -9.63 8.82 -0.09
C GLY A 69 -10.80 7.97 -0.54
N VAL A 70 -10.55 6.90 -1.29
CA VAL A 70 -11.58 5.91 -1.65
C VAL A 70 -11.16 4.53 -1.21
N ASP A 71 -12.08 3.80 -0.58
CA ASP A 71 -11.89 2.39 -0.20
C ASP A 71 -13.20 1.62 -0.35
N ILE A 72 -13.10 0.32 -0.59
CA ILE A 72 -14.28 -0.53 -0.74
C ILE A 72 -14.94 -0.87 0.60
N SER A 73 -14.16 -0.84 1.70
CA SER A 73 -14.63 -1.16 3.04
C SER A 73 -15.26 0.04 3.73
N PRO A 74 -16.56 -0.01 4.07
CA PRO A 74 -17.21 1.05 4.85
C PRO A 74 -16.60 1.21 6.25
N GLU A 75 -16.07 0.14 6.81
CA GLU A 75 -15.37 0.11 8.10
C GLU A 75 -14.07 0.92 8.03
N SER A 76 -13.26 0.68 6.96
CA SER A 76 -12.04 1.45 6.71
C SER A 76 -12.35 2.94 6.54
N ILE A 77 -13.40 3.29 5.82
CA ILE A 77 -13.85 4.68 5.63
C ILE A 77 -14.27 5.34 6.95
N SER A 78 -15.01 4.62 7.80
CA SER A 78 -15.38 5.16 9.12
C SER A 78 -14.12 5.48 9.95
N HIS A 79 -13.18 4.54 9.99
CA HIS A 79 -11.93 4.71 10.73
C HIS A 79 -11.04 5.84 10.15
N ALA A 80 -10.98 5.93 8.81
CA ALA A 80 -10.23 6.99 8.14
C ALA A 80 -10.74 8.40 8.50
N ARG A 81 -12.05 8.56 8.63
CA ARG A 81 -12.65 9.83 9.09
C ARG A 81 -12.27 10.16 10.53
N GLU A 82 -12.24 9.16 11.41
CA GLU A 82 -11.76 9.35 12.79
C GLU A 82 -10.28 9.75 12.83
N VAL A 83 -9.44 9.15 11.98
CA VAL A 83 -8.02 9.54 11.84
C VAL A 83 -7.90 10.98 11.37
N ALA A 84 -8.65 11.39 10.35
CA ALA A 84 -8.66 12.78 9.87
C ALA A 84 -9.07 13.77 10.97
N GLY A 85 -10.12 13.45 11.76
CA GLY A 85 -10.53 14.26 12.89
C GLY A 85 -9.46 14.39 13.97
N ARG A 86 -8.79 13.28 14.33
CA ARG A 86 -7.66 13.32 15.29
C ARG A 86 -6.48 14.16 14.78
N CYS A 87 -6.30 14.23 13.46
CA CYS A 87 -5.26 15.05 12.84
C CYS A 87 -5.69 16.51 12.58
N GLY A 88 -6.95 16.89 12.83
CA GLY A 88 -7.50 18.21 12.50
C GLY A 88 -7.52 18.48 10.99
N LEU A 89 -7.82 17.46 10.19
CA LEU A 89 -7.77 17.50 8.73
C LEU A 89 -9.13 17.24 8.07
N GLU A 90 -10.20 17.13 8.84
CA GLU A 90 -11.56 16.82 8.38
C GLU A 90 -12.09 17.79 7.31
N ASP A 91 -11.63 19.04 7.32
CA ASP A 91 -11.97 20.04 6.31
C ASP A 91 -11.15 19.90 5.01
N ARG A 92 -10.15 19.02 4.98
CA ARG A 92 -9.17 18.91 3.91
C ARG A 92 -9.05 17.51 3.32
N VAL A 93 -9.48 16.51 4.04
CA VAL A 93 -9.50 15.12 3.60
C VAL A 93 -10.92 14.60 3.69
N ASP A 94 -11.43 14.12 2.57
CA ASP A 94 -12.72 13.45 2.52
C ASP A 94 -12.51 11.95 2.23
N PHE A 95 -13.34 11.08 2.81
CA PHE A 95 -13.27 9.65 2.59
C PHE A 95 -14.62 9.12 2.11
N VAL A 96 -14.62 8.43 0.96
CA VAL A 96 -15.82 7.90 0.34
C VAL A 96 -15.69 6.39 0.08
N GLN A 97 -16.79 5.67 0.23
CA GLN A 97 -16.82 4.27 -0.16
C GLN A 97 -16.92 4.16 -1.69
N GLY A 98 -16.08 3.30 -2.28
CA GLY A 98 -16.10 3.07 -3.72
C GLY A 98 -15.26 1.88 -4.15
N ASP A 99 -15.54 1.39 -5.35
CA ASP A 99 -14.79 0.31 -5.98
C ASP A 99 -13.69 0.91 -6.87
N ALA A 100 -12.45 0.50 -6.65
CA ALA A 100 -11.30 0.95 -7.45
C ALA A 100 -11.42 0.57 -8.94
N TYR A 101 -12.14 -0.49 -9.27
CA TYR A 101 -12.43 -0.88 -10.66
C TYR A 101 -13.45 0.03 -11.35
N LYS A 102 -14.18 0.84 -10.59
CA LYS A 102 -15.16 1.79 -11.09
C LYS A 102 -15.24 2.96 -10.12
N LEU A 103 -14.26 3.84 -10.20
CA LEU A 103 -14.16 4.99 -9.32
C LEU A 103 -15.39 5.91 -9.45
N PRO A 104 -16.03 6.32 -8.34
CA PRO A 104 -17.27 7.11 -8.36
C PRO A 104 -16.99 8.61 -8.65
N PHE A 105 -16.09 8.89 -9.59
CA PHE A 105 -15.64 10.23 -9.95
C PHE A 105 -15.71 10.46 -11.46
N ALA A 106 -15.86 11.70 -11.86
CA ALA A 106 -15.87 12.10 -13.26
C ALA A 106 -14.48 11.96 -13.91
N ASP A 107 -14.45 11.91 -15.25
CA ASP A 107 -13.20 12.00 -15.99
C ASP A 107 -12.50 13.32 -15.70
N ASN A 108 -11.18 13.30 -15.58
CA ASN A 108 -10.36 14.51 -15.39
C ASN A 108 -10.74 15.34 -14.14
N GLU A 109 -11.04 14.69 -13.04
CA GLU A 109 -11.45 15.36 -11.80
C GLU A 109 -10.26 15.71 -10.88
N PHE A 110 -9.21 14.90 -10.87
CA PHE A 110 -8.08 15.03 -9.95
C PHE A 110 -6.80 15.48 -10.64
N ASP A 111 -5.98 16.27 -9.96
CA ASP A 111 -4.66 16.64 -10.44
C ASP A 111 -3.65 15.50 -10.28
N VAL A 112 -3.84 14.67 -9.25
CA VAL A 112 -3.03 13.49 -8.97
C VAL A 112 -3.95 12.35 -8.51
N ALA A 113 -3.73 11.12 -9.00
CA ALA A 113 -4.28 9.90 -8.43
C ALA A 113 -3.15 9.04 -7.87
N HIS A 114 -3.27 8.64 -6.61
CA HIS A 114 -2.27 7.89 -5.87
C HIS A 114 -2.83 6.53 -5.44
N ALA A 115 -1.98 5.50 -5.39
CA ALA A 115 -2.27 4.22 -4.75
C ALA A 115 -1.01 3.65 -4.09
N HIS A 116 -1.14 3.12 -2.88
CA HIS A 116 -0.04 2.52 -2.14
C HIS A 116 -0.42 1.17 -1.55
N GLN A 117 0.20 0.11 -2.04
CA GLN A 117 -0.02 -1.28 -1.63
C GLN A 117 -1.49 -1.71 -1.75
N VAL A 118 -2.07 -1.48 -2.90
CA VAL A 118 -3.44 -1.81 -3.28
C VAL A 118 -3.47 -2.89 -4.35
N LEU A 119 -2.64 -2.74 -5.38
CA LEU A 119 -2.68 -3.57 -6.58
C LEU A 119 -2.30 -5.04 -6.30
N ALA A 120 -1.50 -5.29 -5.26
CA ALA A 120 -1.15 -6.63 -4.79
C ALA A 120 -2.38 -7.48 -4.42
N HIS A 121 -3.51 -6.87 -4.11
CA HIS A 121 -4.74 -7.52 -3.68
C HIS A 121 -5.77 -7.71 -4.81
N LEU A 122 -5.47 -7.25 -6.03
CA LEU A 122 -6.40 -7.15 -7.13
C LEU A 122 -6.18 -8.23 -8.19
N GLU A 123 -7.26 -8.72 -8.75
CA GLU A 123 -7.24 -9.70 -9.85
C GLU A 123 -6.84 -9.07 -11.20
N ARG A 124 -7.24 -7.81 -11.43
CA ARG A 124 -6.98 -7.07 -12.67
C ARG A 124 -6.42 -5.68 -12.37
N PRO A 125 -5.16 -5.57 -11.86
CA PRO A 125 -4.57 -4.28 -11.46
C PRO A 125 -4.55 -3.23 -12.58
N TRP A 126 -4.37 -3.66 -13.83
CA TRP A 126 -4.36 -2.77 -15.00
C TRP A 126 -5.68 -2.04 -15.23
N ASP A 127 -6.84 -2.63 -14.86
CA ASP A 127 -8.13 -1.95 -14.98
C ASP A 127 -8.23 -0.82 -13.95
N VAL A 128 -7.67 -1.00 -12.76
CA VAL A 128 -7.61 0.06 -11.74
C VAL A 128 -6.65 1.18 -12.15
N ILE A 129 -5.51 0.84 -12.77
CA ILE A 129 -4.60 1.86 -13.34
C ILE A 129 -5.33 2.68 -14.41
N ALA A 130 -6.10 2.04 -15.30
CA ALA A 130 -6.89 2.72 -16.33
C ALA A 130 -7.93 3.68 -15.71
N GLU A 131 -8.63 3.26 -14.64
CA GLU A 131 -9.56 4.12 -13.91
C GLU A 131 -8.86 5.31 -13.24
N MET A 132 -7.69 5.08 -12.62
CA MET A 132 -6.87 6.16 -12.07
C MET A 132 -6.46 7.18 -13.14
N VAL A 133 -6.04 6.71 -14.33
CA VAL A 133 -5.74 7.58 -15.47
C VAL A 133 -6.99 8.31 -15.95
N ARG A 134 -8.16 7.64 -16.03
CA ARG A 134 -9.42 8.26 -16.43
C ARG A 134 -9.76 9.48 -15.58
N VAL A 135 -9.72 9.32 -14.26
CA VAL A 135 -10.09 10.40 -13.32
C VAL A 135 -9.01 11.48 -13.16
N THR A 136 -7.79 11.24 -13.62
CA THR A 136 -6.70 12.22 -13.59
C THR A 136 -6.85 13.23 -14.72
N LYS A 137 -6.60 14.52 -14.47
CA LYS A 137 -6.64 15.61 -15.46
C LYS A 137 -5.48 15.50 -16.47
N PRO A 138 -5.64 16.00 -17.71
CA PRO A 138 -4.50 16.28 -18.57
C PRO A 138 -3.48 17.20 -17.89
N GLY A 139 -2.19 16.87 -17.98
CA GLY A 139 -1.11 17.54 -17.25
C GLY A 139 -0.93 17.09 -15.80
N GLY A 140 -1.82 16.24 -15.29
CA GLY A 140 -1.68 15.55 -14.01
C GLY A 140 -0.89 14.24 -14.13
N PHE A 141 -0.85 13.46 -13.05
CA PHE A 141 -0.18 12.15 -13.07
C PHE A 141 -0.82 11.14 -12.10
N VAL A 142 -0.62 9.87 -12.42
CA VAL A 142 -0.89 8.74 -11.53
C VAL A 142 0.41 8.35 -10.85
N ALA A 143 0.40 8.12 -9.54
CA ALA A 143 1.54 7.67 -8.74
C ALA A 143 1.18 6.37 -8.01
N ILE A 144 1.94 5.29 -8.23
CA ILE A 144 1.67 3.99 -7.61
C ILE A 144 2.96 3.43 -7.01
N ARG A 145 2.84 2.89 -5.80
CA ARG A 145 3.92 2.20 -5.09
C ARG A 145 3.43 0.88 -4.52
N GLU A 146 4.13 -0.21 -4.85
CA GLU A 146 3.78 -1.57 -4.42
C GLU A 146 5.01 -2.31 -3.90
N GLY A 147 4.83 -3.08 -2.84
CA GLY A 147 5.87 -3.96 -2.32
C GLY A 147 6.18 -5.13 -3.26
N ASP A 148 7.42 -5.58 -3.20
CA ASP A 148 7.86 -6.81 -3.83
C ASP A 148 8.38 -7.74 -2.73
N LEU A 149 7.49 -8.60 -2.21
CA LEU A 149 7.80 -9.49 -1.07
C LEU A 149 8.90 -10.51 -1.39
N GLU A 150 9.07 -10.86 -2.68
CA GLU A 150 10.15 -11.76 -3.09
C GLU A 150 11.53 -11.09 -3.04
N SER A 151 11.59 -9.77 -2.88
CA SER A 151 12.82 -9.00 -2.70
C SER A 151 13.19 -8.79 -1.24
N GLU A 152 12.40 -9.30 -0.30
CA GLU A 152 12.63 -9.11 1.13
C GLU A 152 13.90 -9.84 1.57
N ILE A 153 14.77 -9.12 2.26
CA ILE A 153 16.02 -9.60 2.82
C ILE A 153 15.97 -9.39 4.33
N VAL A 154 16.12 -10.46 5.09
CA VAL A 154 16.11 -10.43 6.56
C VAL A 154 17.46 -10.91 7.10
N TYR A 155 17.97 -10.25 8.15
CA TYR A 155 19.13 -10.69 8.91
C TYR A 155 18.82 -10.71 10.42
N PRO A 156 19.17 -11.78 11.14
CA PRO A 156 19.62 -13.08 10.61
C PRO A 156 18.49 -13.81 9.89
N ALA A 157 18.86 -14.67 8.92
CA ALA A 157 17.90 -15.46 8.14
C ALA A 157 17.53 -16.74 8.91
N GLU A 158 16.78 -16.61 9.98
CA GLU A 158 16.35 -17.74 10.80
C GLU A 158 15.30 -18.60 10.09
N PRO A 159 15.27 -19.93 10.36
CA PRO A 159 14.35 -20.83 9.67
C PRO A 159 12.87 -20.44 9.76
N GLY A 160 12.40 -19.98 10.91
CA GLY A 160 11.01 -19.52 11.11
C GLY A 160 10.66 -18.31 10.25
N LEU A 161 11.58 -17.36 10.09
CA LEU A 161 11.40 -16.19 9.21
C LEU A 161 11.34 -16.60 7.75
N LEU A 162 12.21 -17.51 7.31
CA LEU A 162 12.22 -18.02 5.93
C LEU A 162 10.94 -18.81 5.60
N LYS A 163 10.43 -19.60 6.56
CA LYS A 163 9.13 -20.25 6.45
C LYS A 163 8.00 -19.21 6.28
N PHE A 164 8.01 -18.15 7.10
CA PHE A 164 7.02 -17.08 7.02
C PHE A 164 7.04 -16.40 5.64
N HIS A 165 8.21 -16.02 5.12
CA HIS A 165 8.33 -15.39 3.79
C HIS A 165 7.74 -16.26 2.69
N LYS A 166 8.01 -17.56 2.72
CA LYS A 166 7.42 -18.49 1.75
C LYS A 166 5.90 -18.60 1.89
N LEU A 167 5.40 -18.62 3.12
CA LEU A 167 3.97 -18.71 3.40
C LEU A 167 3.24 -17.44 2.95
N ILE A 168 3.72 -16.26 3.31
CA ILE A 168 3.07 -14.99 2.94
C ILE A 168 3.10 -14.77 1.42
N ALA A 169 4.21 -15.08 0.76
CA ALA A 169 4.31 -14.99 -0.70
C ALA A 169 3.27 -15.91 -1.39
N THR A 170 3.11 -17.13 -0.90
CA THR A 170 2.13 -18.09 -1.41
C THR A 170 0.69 -17.57 -1.16
N ALA A 171 0.39 -17.08 0.04
CA ALA A 171 -0.92 -16.58 0.40
C ALA A 171 -1.30 -15.33 -0.44
N MET A 172 -0.37 -14.40 -0.63
CA MET A 172 -0.58 -13.20 -1.44
C MET A 172 -0.82 -13.53 -2.91
N THR A 173 -0.03 -14.46 -3.47
CA THR A 173 -0.19 -14.91 -4.87
C THR A 173 -1.53 -15.59 -5.10
N ALA A 174 -1.95 -16.46 -4.17
CA ALA A 174 -3.27 -17.11 -4.23
C ALA A 174 -4.41 -16.08 -4.17
N ARG A 175 -4.25 -15.00 -3.40
CA ARG A 175 -5.24 -13.93 -3.28
C ARG A 175 -5.36 -13.09 -4.54
N GLY A 176 -4.25 -12.77 -5.20
CA GLY A 176 -4.22 -11.96 -6.42
C GLY A 176 -4.81 -12.63 -7.65
N LYS A 177 -5.15 -13.92 -7.59
CA LYS A 177 -5.82 -14.70 -8.65
C LYS A 177 -5.22 -14.51 -10.04
N GLY A 178 -3.90 -14.36 -10.13
CA GLY A 178 -3.18 -14.17 -11.39
C GLY A 178 -2.95 -12.72 -11.81
N GLY A 179 -3.43 -11.75 -11.04
CA GLY A 179 -3.08 -10.33 -11.18
C GLY A 179 -2.01 -9.93 -10.17
N GLY A 180 -2.44 -9.35 -9.05
CA GLY A 180 -1.57 -9.00 -7.93
C GLY A 180 -0.91 -10.21 -7.27
N GLY A 181 -0.09 -9.98 -6.26
CA GLY A 181 0.60 -11.04 -5.54
C GLY A 181 1.87 -10.54 -4.86
N ALA A 182 2.74 -11.49 -4.50
CA ALA A 182 3.99 -11.21 -3.79
C ALA A 182 5.00 -10.39 -4.59
N ASP A 183 4.97 -10.49 -5.90
CA ASP A 183 5.89 -9.88 -6.87
C ASP A 183 5.31 -8.64 -7.57
N THR A 184 4.37 -7.97 -6.93
CA THR A 184 3.61 -6.85 -7.52
C THR A 184 4.48 -5.65 -7.88
N GLY A 185 5.48 -5.33 -7.06
CA GLY A 185 6.34 -4.18 -7.29
C GLY A 185 7.01 -4.18 -8.65
N ARG A 186 7.50 -5.33 -9.13
CA ARG A 186 8.14 -5.48 -10.45
C ARG A 186 7.17 -5.49 -11.62
N LYS A 187 5.87 -5.65 -11.39
CA LYS A 187 4.82 -5.74 -12.41
C LYS A 187 4.17 -4.41 -12.78
N LEU A 188 4.49 -3.32 -12.10
CA LEU A 188 3.83 -2.03 -12.31
C LEU A 188 3.98 -1.52 -13.76
N LEU A 189 5.18 -1.63 -14.36
CA LEU A 189 5.41 -1.20 -15.75
C LEU A 189 4.55 -1.98 -16.76
N PRO A 190 4.59 -3.33 -16.81
CA PRO A 190 3.74 -4.06 -17.74
C PRO A 190 2.24 -3.83 -17.52
N TRP A 191 1.80 -3.59 -16.28
CA TRP A 191 0.41 -3.27 -16.01
C TRP A 191 0.00 -1.88 -16.49
N ALA A 192 0.86 -0.88 -16.36
CA ALA A 192 0.59 0.46 -16.90
C ALA A 192 0.50 0.44 -18.43
N LEU A 193 1.38 -0.30 -19.11
CA LEU A 193 1.30 -0.50 -20.56
C LEU A 193 0.00 -1.23 -20.95
N LYS A 194 -0.40 -2.25 -20.22
CA LYS A 194 -1.66 -2.98 -20.42
C LYS A 194 -2.89 -2.10 -20.16
N ALA A 195 -2.78 -1.15 -19.24
CA ALA A 195 -3.81 -0.13 -18.97
C ALA A 195 -3.95 0.93 -20.07
N GLY A 196 -3.08 0.90 -21.09
CA GLY A 196 -3.12 1.80 -22.25
C GLY A 196 -2.18 3.01 -22.15
N ALA A 197 -1.38 3.13 -21.10
CA ALA A 197 -0.36 4.19 -21.00
C ALA A 197 0.76 3.94 -22.01
N LYS A 198 1.30 5.01 -22.62
CA LYS A 198 2.44 4.92 -23.53
C LYS A 198 3.74 4.87 -22.74
N ARG A 199 4.78 4.20 -23.29
CA ARG A 199 6.05 4.04 -22.59
C ARG A 199 6.75 5.36 -22.23
N ASP A 200 6.60 6.36 -23.07
CA ASP A 200 7.14 7.70 -22.88
C ASP A 200 6.42 8.52 -21.79
N GLN A 201 5.20 8.12 -21.42
CA GLN A 201 4.44 8.69 -20.29
C GLN A 201 4.82 8.06 -18.96
N ILE A 202 5.64 6.99 -18.95
CA ILE A 202 5.88 6.17 -17.75
C ILE A 202 7.29 6.37 -17.24
N THR A 203 7.41 6.81 -15.99
CA THR A 203 8.66 6.79 -15.20
C THR A 203 8.59 5.65 -14.18
N VAL A 204 9.64 4.84 -14.11
CA VAL A 204 9.77 3.74 -13.16
C VAL A 204 10.93 4.01 -12.24
N SER A 205 10.75 3.78 -10.95
CA SER A 205 11.80 3.77 -9.94
C SER A 205 11.59 2.65 -8.93
N TYR A 206 12.54 2.48 -8.03
CA TYR A 206 12.45 1.56 -6.92
C TYR A 206 12.86 2.26 -5.65
N GLY A 207 12.01 2.17 -4.63
CA GLY A 207 12.33 2.57 -3.27
C GLY A 207 12.62 1.37 -2.39
N THR A 208 13.22 1.59 -1.24
CA THR A 208 13.48 0.53 -0.26
C THR A 208 12.84 0.93 1.07
N TRP A 209 12.14 -0.01 1.69
CA TRP A 209 11.89 0.05 3.12
C TRP A 209 12.95 -0.75 3.84
N TRP A 210 13.41 -0.23 4.97
CA TRP A 210 14.28 -0.97 5.89
C TRP A 210 13.83 -0.75 7.32
N PHE A 211 14.06 -1.78 8.13
CA PHE A 211 13.70 -1.83 9.54
C PHE A 211 14.92 -2.27 10.33
N ASP A 212 15.58 -1.32 11.00
CA ASP A 212 16.80 -1.51 11.78
C ASP A 212 16.73 -0.85 13.16
N THR A 213 15.79 0.06 13.36
CA THR A 213 15.56 0.68 14.67
C THR A 213 14.65 -0.19 15.55
N PRO A 214 14.84 -0.16 16.89
CA PRO A 214 13.97 -0.92 17.79
C PRO A 214 12.48 -0.66 17.58
N GLU A 215 12.08 0.59 17.37
CA GLU A 215 10.69 0.97 17.14
C GLU A 215 10.12 0.37 15.84
N HIS A 216 10.87 0.48 14.74
CA HIS A 216 10.43 -0.06 13.45
C HIS A 216 10.36 -1.59 13.46
N LYS A 217 11.35 -2.23 14.08
CA LYS A 217 11.39 -3.69 14.22
C LYS A 217 10.23 -4.22 15.06
N ASP A 218 9.93 -3.58 16.19
CA ASP A 218 8.81 -3.94 17.06
C ASP A 218 7.47 -3.83 16.32
N LYS A 219 7.24 -2.71 15.61
CA LYS A 219 6.03 -2.52 14.81
C LYS A 219 5.90 -3.57 13.71
N TRP A 220 6.99 -3.86 13.00
CA TRP A 220 6.98 -4.86 11.95
C TRP A 220 6.70 -6.26 12.50
N ALA A 221 7.42 -6.68 13.54
CA ALA A 221 7.24 -7.99 14.17
C ALA A 221 5.82 -8.17 14.69
N LYS A 222 5.25 -7.18 15.38
CA LYS A 222 3.85 -7.20 15.85
C LYS A 222 2.86 -7.39 14.69
N ALA A 223 3.07 -6.69 13.58
CA ALA A 223 2.22 -6.84 12.42
C ALA A 223 2.35 -8.24 11.80
N MET A 224 3.57 -8.76 11.64
CA MET A 224 3.81 -10.09 11.05
C MET A 224 3.33 -11.22 11.97
N THR A 225 3.60 -11.14 13.26
CA THR A 225 3.08 -12.06 14.30
C THR A 225 1.55 -12.11 14.27
N GLY A 226 0.92 -10.94 14.20
CA GLY A 226 -0.53 -10.87 14.07
C GLY A 226 -1.07 -11.49 12.78
N GLN A 227 -0.37 -11.37 11.66
CA GLN A 227 -0.76 -12.01 10.40
C GLN A 227 -0.78 -13.54 10.48
N VAL A 228 0.11 -14.15 11.24
CA VAL A 228 0.14 -15.60 11.41
C VAL A 228 -0.80 -16.11 12.49
N ARG A 229 -0.93 -15.42 13.62
CA ARG A 229 -1.79 -15.87 14.75
C ARG A 229 -3.28 -15.67 14.45
N ASP A 230 -3.68 -14.45 14.08
CA ASP A 230 -5.08 -14.03 14.00
C ASP A 230 -5.45 -13.40 12.63
N GLY A 231 -4.49 -13.27 11.73
CA GLY A 231 -4.66 -12.59 10.45
C GLY A 231 -4.84 -13.52 9.27
N MET A 232 -4.92 -12.90 8.10
CA MET A 232 -5.19 -13.56 6.83
C MET A 232 -4.19 -14.68 6.50
N VAL A 233 -2.91 -14.51 6.83
CA VAL A 233 -1.86 -15.50 6.51
C VAL A 233 -2.12 -16.79 7.27
N GLY A 234 -2.39 -16.69 8.58
CA GLY A 234 -2.73 -17.84 9.41
C GLY A 234 -4.03 -18.52 8.98
N GLU A 235 -5.07 -17.74 8.67
CA GLU A 235 -6.35 -18.28 8.17
C GLU A 235 -6.18 -19.07 6.87
N ILE A 236 -5.46 -18.50 5.90
CA ILE A 236 -5.19 -19.17 4.63
C ILE A 236 -4.37 -20.43 4.86
N ALA A 237 -3.30 -20.35 5.67
CA ALA A 237 -2.43 -21.48 5.96
C ALA A 237 -3.18 -22.66 6.56
N LYS A 238 -4.00 -22.43 7.57
CA LYS A 238 -4.85 -23.45 8.23
C LYS A 238 -5.85 -24.04 7.25
N LYS A 239 -6.56 -23.20 6.49
CA LYS A 239 -7.57 -23.62 5.53
C LYS A 239 -7.03 -24.46 4.38
N THR A 240 -5.81 -24.18 3.95
CA THR A 240 -5.16 -24.84 2.80
C THR A 240 -4.20 -25.96 3.20
N GLY A 241 -3.91 -26.12 4.49
CA GLY A 241 -2.92 -27.08 5.00
C GLY A 241 -1.47 -26.73 4.65
N LEU A 242 -1.19 -25.44 4.38
CA LEU A 242 0.17 -24.96 4.06
C LEU A 242 1.07 -24.85 5.29
N ALA A 243 0.49 -24.71 6.48
CA ALA A 243 1.22 -24.71 7.76
C ALA A 243 0.31 -25.25 8.87
N THR A 244 0.93 -25.92 9.86
CA THR A 244 0.29 -26.34 11.09
C THR A 244 0.22 -25.18 12.09
N GLU A 245 -0.51 -25.35 13.19
CA GLU A 245 -0.50 -24.36 14.27
C GLU A 245 0.89 -24.22 14.92
N GLU A 246 1.64 -25.32 15.02
CA GLU A 246 3.01 -25.32 15.51
C GLU A 246 3.95 -24.53 14.57
N ASP A 247 3.83 -24.72 13.25
CA ASP A 247 4.59 -23.92 12.27
C ASP A 247 4.26 -22.42 12.38
N LEU A 248 2.99 -22.07 12.56
CA LEU A 248 2.57 -20.68 12.71
C LEU A 248 3.13 -20.05 13.99
N GLU A 249 3.16 -20.79 15.11
CA GLU A 249 3.73 -20.29 16.36
C GLU A 249 5.27 -20.19 16.28
N GLU A 250 5.96 -21.13 15.61
CA GLU A 250 7.39 -21.01 15.30
C GLU A 250 7.70 -19.73 14.53
N MET A 251 6.90 -19.42 13.49
CA MET A 251 7.06 -18.18 12.71
C MET A 251 6.82 -16.92 13.54
N ALA A 252 5.78 -16.92 14.39
CA ALA A 252 5.48 -15.78 15.26
C ALA A 252 6.60 -15.53 16.27
N THR A 253 7.08 -16.57 16.92
CA THR A 253 8.21 -16.51 17.85
C THR A 253 9.48 -16.01 17.17
N ALA A 254 9.77 -16.49 15.95
CA ALA A 254 10.92 -16.02 15.18
C ALA A 254 10.87 -14.51 14.92
N TRP A 255 9.70 -13.94 14.65
CA TRP A 255 9.55 -12.48 14.49
C TRP A 255 9.75 -11.71 15.80
N GLU A 256 9.26 -12.24 16.92
CA GLU A 256 9.45 -11.64 18.25
C GLU A 256 10.94 -11.64 18.66
N GLU A 257 11.62 -12.77 18.45
CA GLU A 257 13.05 -12.89 18.71
C GLU A 257 13.89 -12.00 17.79
N TRP A 258 13.52 -11.93 16.50
CA TRP A 258 14.17 -11.04 15.55
C TRP A 258 14.08 -9.58 15.96
N ALA A 259 12.92 -9.11 16.41
CA ALA A 259 12.74 -7.74 16.85
C ALA A 259 13.53 -7.40 18.10
N ALA A 260 13.71 -8.37 19.01
CA ALA A 260 14.47 -8.20 20.25
C ALA A 260 15.99 -8.13 20.06
N ARG A 261 16.53 -8.59 18.92
CA ARG A 261 17.97 -8.57 18.63
C ARG A 261 18.46 -7.16 18.32
N GLU A 262 19.64 -6.81 18.81
CA GLU A 262 20.29 -5.52 18.46
C GLU A 262 20.80 -5.51 17.03
N ASP A 263 21.30 -6.65 16.53
CA ASP A 263 21.95 -6.81 15.22
C ASP A 263 21.01 -7.24 14.09
N SER A 264 19.71 -7.27 14.29
CA SER A 264 18.73 -7.65 13.28
C SER A 264 18.33 -6.47 12.36
N SER A 265 18.06 -6.79 11.12
CA SER A 265 17.55 -5.84 10.13
C SER A 265 16.73 -6.52 9.04
N LEU A 266 15.88 -5.76 8.39
CA LEU A 266 15.10 -6.19 7.24
C LEU A 266 15.07 -5.08 6.20
N ALA A 267 15.15 -5.45 4.91
CA ALA A 267 14.93 -4.56 3.80
C ALA A 267 14.02 -5.20 2.75
N MET A 268 13.15 -4.39 2.13
CA MET A 268 12.25 -4.83 1.05
C MET A 268 12.16 -3.75 -0.03
N MET A 269 12.29 -4.15 -1.28
CA MET A 269 12.10 -3.25 -2.42
C MET A 269 10.62 -2.99 -2.69
N HIS A 270 10.36 -1.77 -3.11
CA HIS A 270 9.06 -1.34 -3.62
C HIS A 270 9.22 -0.84 -5.05
N GLY A 271 8.44 -1.38 -5.97
CA GLY A 271 8.29 -0.79 -7.29
C GLY A 271 7.49 0.50 -7.21
N GLU A 272 7.91 1.50 -7.95
CA GLU A 272 7.31 2.83 -8.02
C GLU A 272 7.10 3.22 -9.48
N ILE A 273 5.94 3.80 -9.78
CA ILE A 273 5.63 4.22 -11.14
C ILE A 273 4.92 5.57 -11.12
N LEU A 274 5.27 6.42 -12.09
CA LEU A 274 4.51 7.61 -12.46
C LEU A 274 3.97 7.41 -13.86
N VAL A 275 2.69 7.71 -14.07
CA VAL A 275 2.07 7.75 -15.40
C VAL A 275 1.55 9.16 -15.63
N GLU A 276 2.13 9.88 -16.57
CA GLU A 276 1.73 11.23 -16.97
C GLU A 276 0.54 11.18 -17.93
N LYS A 277 -0.43 12.08 -17.71
CA LYS A 277 -1.60 12.17 -18.59
C LYS A 277 -1.59 13.41 -19.48
#